data_7b5e1cd49238ce438fde58defde73b01
#
_entry.id   7b5e1cd49238ce438fde58defde73b01
#
_cell.length_a   1.000
_cell.length_b   1.000
_cell.length_c   1.000
_cell.angle_alpha   90.00
_cell.angle_beta   90.00
_cell.angle_gamma   90.00
#
_symmetry.space_group_name_H-M   'P 1'
#
loop_
_entity.id
_entity.type
_entity.pdbx_description
1 polymer ?
#
loop_
_entity_poly.entity_id
_entity_poly.type
_entity_poly.pdbx_seq_one_letter_code
_entity_poly.pdbx_strand_id
1 'polypeptide(L)'
;MKKKVFCILMAMTMTTSALTGCGSKASTASATGSNTAATEANGDSAASADLSSYVSSAEEGKVINIYCWNDEFRTRVEAVYDKVDHTSEDGTITYLTDGTEIHWTVNPNQDGVYQKKLDEALMNQANAATDDKIDMFLSETDYVVKYTDAEADIAIPLTALGIDPAADLGDQYDFTKTVASDASGLQRGSTWQACPCLFAYRRDIAKDVFGTDDPDEIHAKVADWATMKASGEELKAKGYFTLASYADTFRAYGNSIANPWVASGSTEINVDPQIMNWINDSKEWLDAGLLDKNVKGQWTDDWNKSQGSASKVFGFLLPAWGIDFVLKPNWDGADGEWAVTDGPQAFNWGGSFVHGCSGTDNPEHVKDIILAVTANKDNLLKITKDYLDFTNTKSGMTEIANDDSFGAEFLGGENPFKYFQPAAESITMTTLSPYDQGCVELIQSSFSDYFQGQVDFDTAKANFERAIKERYPEITAVNWPE
;
A
#
# COMPACT_ATOMS: atom_id res chain seq x y z
N MET A 1 -10.14 10.37 33.59
CA MET A 1 -11.28 10.09 32.69
C MET A 1 -10.81 9.05 31.70
N LYS A 2 -11.31 7.83 31.80
CA LYS A 2 -10.86 6.67 30.99
C LYS A 2 -11.48 6.77 29.60
N LYS A 3 -10.67 7.00 28.56
CA LYS A 3 -11.10 6.87 27.17
C LYS A 3 -11.18 5.39 26.83
N LYS A 4 -12.38 4.89 26.58
CA LYS A 4 -12.61 3.54 26.05
C LYS A 4 -12.32 3.60 24.56
N VAL A 5 -11.30 2.89 24.12
CA VAL A 5 -11.06 2.55 22.71
C VAL A 5 -12.06 1.47 22.34
N PHE A 6 -12.95 1.75 21.41
CA PHE A 6 -13.87 0.76 20.86
C PHE A 6 -13.14 0.03 19.72
N CYS A 7 -12.73 -1.20 19.97
CA CYS A 7 -12.44 -2.16 18.89
C CYS A 7 -13.79 -2.74 18.44
N ILE A 8 -14.07 -2.69 17.14
CA ILE A 8 -15.21 -3.39 16.56
C ILE A 8 -14.81 -4.85 16.49
N LEU A 9 -15.19 -5.62 17.52
CA LEU A 9 -15.27 -7.08 17.47
C LEU A 9 -16.74 -7.42 17.33
N MET A 10 -17.12 -8.03 16.20
CA MET A 10 -18.38 -8.75 16.09
C MET A 10 -18.28 -10.00 16.98
N ALA A 11 -18.94 -9.97 18.13
CA ALA A 11 -19.13 -11.17 18.93
C ALA A 11 -20.23 -12.04 18.27
N MET A 12 -19.84 -13.11 17.59
CA MET A 12 -20.78 -14.15 17.19
C MET A 12 -21.23 -14.94 18.43
N THR A 13 -22.50 -14.82 18.80
CA THR A 13 -23.17 -15.74 19.70
C THR A 13 -23.45 -17.04 18.95
N MET A 14 -22.70 -18.07 19.23
CA MET A 14 -23.03 -19.46 18.83
C MET A 14 -24.24 -19.95 19.65
N THR A 15 -25.40 -20.10 19.03
CA THR A 15 -26.50 -20.92 19.53
C THR A 15 -26.26 -22.35 19.12
N THR A 16 -25.88 -23.18 20.09
CA THR A 16 -25.82 -24.64 19.95
C THR A 16 -27.24 -25.21 19.89
N SER A 17 -27.62 -25.71 18.73
CA SER A 17 -28.76 -26.62 18.60
C SER A 17 -28.26 -28.05 18.50
N ALA A 18 -28.43 -28.78 19.59
CA ALA A 18 -28.24 -30.22 19.63
C ALA A 18 -29.42 -30.90 18.94
N LEU A 19 -29.15 -31.73 17.94
CA LEU A 19 -30.06 -32.76 17.46
C LEU A 19 -29.32 -34.09 17.31
N THR A 20 -29.67 -34.97 18.18
CA THR A 20 -29.35 -36.41 18.23
C THR A 20 -30.01 -37.17 17.07
N GLY A 21 -29.31 -38.14 16.48
CA GLY A 21 -29.93 -39.13 15.61
C GLY A 21 -28.98 -40.16 15.02
N CYS A 22 -29.00 -41.33 15.58
CA CYS A 22 -28.29 -42.57 15.30
C CYS A 22 -28.17 -43.08 13.86
N GLY A 23 -27.11 -43.84 13.60
CA GLY A 23 -27.25 -45.09 12.84
C GLY A 23 -26.17 -45.43 11.84
N SER A 24 -25.14 -46.18 12.28
CA SER A 24 -24.49 -47.38 11.70
C SER A 24 -24.27 -47.54 10.15
N LYS A 25 -23.11 -47.77 9.66
CA LYS A 25 -22.31 -49.00 9.54
C LYS A 25 -21.11 -48.82 8.61
N ALA A 26 -20.05 -49.39 9.05
CA ALA A 26 -18.78 -49.51 8.29
C ALA A 26 -18.90 -50.50 7.11
N SER A 27 -18.10 -50.29 6.09
CA SER A 27 -17.41 -51.40 5.43
C SER A 27 -16.14 -50.91 4.72
N THR A 28 -15.10 -51.65 4.96
CA THR A 28 -13.74 -51.66 4.44
C THR A 28 -13.68 -52.19 2.99
N ALA A 29 -12.74 -51.67 2.19
CA ALA A 29 -11.80 -52.47 1.34
C ALA A 29 -10.96 -51.54 0.44
N SER A 30 -9.70 -51.53 0.70
CA SER A 30 -8.47 -51.91 -0.04
C SER A 30 -8.29 -51.47 -1.52
N ALA A 31 -7.28 -50.67 -1.63
CA ALA A 31 -6.05 -50.64 -2.45
C ALA A 31 -6.09 -51.11 -3.94
N THR A 32 -5.50 -50.29 -4.73
CA THR A 32 -4.40 -50.40 -5.73
C THR A 32 -4.74 -49.78 -7.07
N GLY A 33 -3.77 -48.99 -7.61
CA GLY A 33 -3.67 -48.78 -9.05
C GLY A 33 -3.28 -47.36 -9.45
N SER A 34 -1.97 -47.13 -9.54
CA SER A 34 -1.32 -46.06 -10.29
C SER A 34 -1.93 -45.85 -11.68
N ASN A 35 -2.21 -44.61 -12.05
CA ASN A 35 -1.93 -44.11 -13.40
C ASN A 35 -1.91 -42.60 -13.45
N THR A 36 -0.77 -42.04 -13.83
CA THR A 36 -0.54 -40.69 -14.26
C THR A 36 -1.40 -40.35 -15.48
N ALA A 37 -2.27 -39.37 -15.34
CA ALA A 37 -2.82 -38.63 -16.48
C ALA A 37 -2.80 -37.13 -16.08
N ALA A 38 -2.07 -36.38 -16.88
CA ALA A 38 -2.10 -34.92 -16.81
C ALA A 38 -3.55 -34.45 -17.05
N THR A 39 -4.15 -33.84 -16.06
CA THR A 39 -5.44 -33.17 -16.21
C THR A 39 -5.13 -31.72 -16.55
N GLU A 40 -5.49 -31.30 -17.75
CA GLU A 40 -5.59 -29.93 -18.16
C GLU A 40 -6.44 -29.19 -17.11
N ALA A 41 -5.91 -28.09 -16.58
CA ALA A 41 -6.66 -27.18 -15.72
C ALA A 41 -7.76 -26.53 -16.56
N ASN A 42 -8.98 -27.03 -16.42
CA ASN A 42 -10.16 -26.29 -16.80
C ASN A 42 -10.21 -25.04 -15.91
N GLY A 43 -10.09 -23.87 -16.53
CA GLY A 43 -10.39 -22.61 -15.88
C GLY A 43 -11.85 -22.63 -15.38
N ASP A 44 -12.04 -22.85 -14.10
CA ASP A 44 -13.30 -22.52 -13.44
C ASP A 44 -13.46 -21.01 -13.55
N SER A 45 -14.42 -20.57 -14.37
CA SER A 45 -14.89 -19.19 -14.32
C SER A 45 -15.41 -18.96 -12.91
N ALA A 46 -14.74 -18.09 -12.13
CA ALA A 46 -15.23 -17.64 -10.85
C ALA A 46 -16.69 -17.22 -11.04
N ALA A 47 -17.61 -17.84 -10.32
CA ALA A 47 -19.01 -17.49 -10.36
C ALA A 47 -19.13 -15.99 -10.05
N SER A 48 -19.68 -15.21 -11.00
CA SER A 48 -19.89 -13.78 -10.77
C SER A 48 -20.78 -13.62 -9.54
N ALA A 49 -20.30 -12.87 -8.54
CA ALA A 49 -21.11 -12.53 -7.38
C ALA A 49 -22.36 -11.74 -7.85
N ASP A 50 -23.50 -12.00 -7.23
CA ASP A 50 -24.75 -11.33 -7.61
C ASP A 50 -24.72 -9.88 -7.08
N LEU A 51 -24.67 -8.91 -7.98
CA LEU A 51 -24.68 -7.48 -7.66
C LEU A 51 -25.86 -7.10 -6.77
N SER A 52 -27.02 -7.75 -6.91
CA SER A 52 -28.23 -7.43 -6.15
C SER A 52 -28.04 -7.57 -4.62
N SER A 53 -27.04 -8.32 -4.17
CA SER A 53 -26.70 -8.44 -2.74
C SER A 53 -25.92 -7.24 -2.20
N TYR A 54 -25.33 -6.42 -3.08
CA TYR A 54 -24.43 -5.32 -2.72
C TYR A 54 -25.04 -3.93 -2.94
N VAL A 55 -26.21 -3.82 -3.58
CA VAL A 55 -26.81 -2.54 -3.91
C VAL A 55 -28.06 -2.27 -3.06
N SER A 56 -28.32 -1.00 -2.77
CA SER A 56 -29.50 -0.57 -2.00
C SER A 56 -30.70 -0.21 -2.87
N SER A 57 -30.48 0.03 -4.18
CA SER A 57 -31.54 0.40 -5.15
C SER A 57 -31.26 -0.28 -6.50
N ALA A 58 -32.33 -0.60 -7.23
CA ALA A 58 -32.24 -1.07 -8.61
C ALA A 58 -32.16 0.09 -9.63
N GLU A 59 -32.44 1.32 -9.21
CA GLU A 59 -32.31 2.54 -10.01
C GLU A 59 -31.13 3.35 -9.51
N GLU A 60 -30.34 3.90 -10.45
CA GLU A 60 -29.21 4.78 -10.14
C GLU A 60 -29.66 6.01 -9.35
N GLY A 61 -28.93 6.35 -8.30
CA GLY A 61 -29.05 7.58 -7.54
C GLY A 61 -28.60 8.81 -8.33
N LYS A 62 -28.59 9.95 -7.65
CA LYS A 62 -28.11 11.22 -8.22
C LYS A 62 -27.00 11.87 -7.39
N VAL A 63 -26.62 11.24 -6.31
CA VAL A 63 -25.51 11.66 -5.44
C VAL A 63 -24.58 10.48 -5.25
N ILE A 64 -23.31 10.65 -5.59
CA ILE A 64 -22.25 9.68 -5.39
C ILE A 64 -21.37 10.19 -4.26
N ASN A 65 -21.39 9.55 -3.10
CA ASN A 65 -20.56 9.93 -1.96
C ASN A 65 -19.24 9.18 -1.97
N ILE A 66 -18.12 9.92 -2.07
CA ILE A 66 -16.77 9.37 -2.11
C ILE A 66 -15.97 9.83 -0.88
N TYR A 67 -15.43 8.86 -0.12
CA TYR A 67 -14.55 9.11 1.02
C TYR A 67 -13.10 8.98 0.60
N CYS A 68 -12.31 10.04 0.85
CA CYS A 68 -10.89 10.11 0.56
C CYS A 68 -10.13 10.89 1.65
N TRP A 69 -8.79 10.85 1.64
CA TRP A 69 -7.99 11.54 2.67
C TRP A 69 -7.33 12.84 2.21
N ASN A 70 -7.35 13.12 0.92
CA ASN A 70 -6.88 14.35 0.29
C ASN A 70 -7.57 14.54 -1.06
N ASP A 71 -7.19 15.58 -1.79
CA ASP A 71 -7.77 15.91 -3.10
C ASP A 71 -7.19 15.11 -4.27
N GLU A 72 -6.25 14.21 -4.02
CA GLU A 72 -5.54 13.47 -5.07
C GLU A 72 -6.54 12.71 -5.96
N PHE A 73 -7.37 11.84 -5.38
CA PHE A 73 -8.33 11.05 -6.15
C PHE A 73 -9.32 11.93 -6.92
N ARG A 74 -9.84 12.99 -6.29
CA ARG A 74 -10.73 13.95 -6.95
C ARG A 74 -10.07 14.52 -8.21
N THR A 75 -8.84 15.00 -8.11
CA THR A 75 -8.14 15.59 -9.25
C THR A 75 -7.87 14.58 -10.36
N ARG A 76 -7.65 13.30 -10.04
CA ARG A 76 -7.50 12.23 -11.04
C ARG A 76 -8.82 11.93 -11.74
N VAL A 77 -9.93 11.82 -11.00
CA VAL A 77 -11.28 11.67 -11.58
C VAL A 77 -11.59 12.84 -12.51
N GLU A 78 -11.42 14.07 -12.03
CA GLU A 78 -11.69 15.29 -12.82
C GLU A 78 -10.84 15.37 -14.10
N ALA A 79 -9.63 14.85 -14.06
CA ALA A 79 -8.73 14.87 -15.21
C ALA A 79 -9.12 13.89 -16.31
N VAL A 80 -9.72 12.73 -15.96
CA VAL A 80 -9.86 11.61 -16.91
C VAL A 80 -11.27 11.03 -17.04
N TYR A 81 -12.19 11.33 -16.14
CA TYR A 81 -13.56 10.83 -16.24
C TYR A 81 -14.38 11.74 -17.17
N ASP A 82 -14.74 11.23 -18.31
CA ASP A 82 -15.32 12.00 -19.42
C ASP A 82 -16.74 12.55 -19.15
N LYS A 83 -17.39 12.07 -18.08
CA LYS A 83 -18.71 12.59 -17.65
C LYS A 83 -18.61 13.82 -16.74
N VAL A 84 -17.42 14.25 -16.33
CA VAL A 84 -17.25 15.46 -15.53
C VAL A 84 -17.62 16.69 -16.35
N ASP A 85 -18.50 17.53 -15.79
CA ASP A 85 -18.87 18.83 -16.36
C ASP A 85 -18.06 19.96 -15.70
N HIS A 86 -18.20 20.13 -14.39
CA HIS A 86 -17.45 21.12 -13.62
C HIS A 86 -17.41 20.76 -12.14
N THR A 87 -16.58 21.46 -11.37
CA THR A 87 -16.47 21.30 -9.92
C THR A 87 -16.84 22.61 -9.23
N SER A 88 -17.48 22.50 -8.05
CA SER A 88 -17.80 23.63 -7.18
C SER A 88 -16.54 24.42 -6.78
N GLU A 89 -16.67 25.72 -6.50
CA GLU A 89 -15.53 26.58 -6.16
C GLU A 89 -14.74 26.10 -4.93
N ASP A 90 -15.41 25.44 -3.99
CA ASP A 90 -14.79 24.87 -2.79
C ASP A 90 -14.24 23.45 -2.95
N GLY A 91 -14.43 22.85 -4.14
CA GLY A 91 -13.97 21.52 -4.48
C GLY A 91 -14.72 20.38 -3.77
N THR A 92 -15.86 20.66 -3.14
CA THR A 92 -16.60 19.63 -2.39
C THR A 92 -17.58 18.82 -3.26
N ILE A 93 -17.97 19.36 -4.42
CA ILE A 93 -18.90 18.70 -5.35
C ILE A 93 -18.37 18.78 -6.77
N THR A 94 -18.33 17.65 -7.46
CA THR A 94 -18.10 17.55 -8.89
C THR A 94 -19.41 17.19 -9.58
N TYR A 95 -19.86 18.01 -10.53
CA TYR A 95 -21.10 17.82 -11.30
C TYR A 95 -20.80 17.02 -12.56
N LEU A 96 -21.69 16.03 -12.84
CA LEU A 96 -21.60 15.22 -14.05
C LEU A 96 -22.59 15.70 -15.11
N THR A 97 -22.28 15.39 -16.38
CA THR A 97 -23.08 15.82 -17.54
C THR A 97 -24.47 15.25 -17.59
N ASP A 98 -24.77 14.17 -16.85
CA ASP A 98 -26.08 13.56 -16.73
C ASP A 98 -26.91 14.10 -15.54
N GLY A 99 -26.38 15.10 -14.85
CA GLY A 99 -26.97 15.75 -13.68
C GLY A 99 -26.77 15.01 -12.36
N THR A 100 -25.89 14.01 -12.33
CA THR A 100 -25.43 13.37 -11.10
C THR A 100 -24.33 14.23 -10.43
N GLU A 101 -24.23 14.18 -9.12
CA GLU A 101 -23.24 14.91 -8.32
C GLU A 101 -22.31 13.93 -7.62
N ILE A 102 -21.00 14.20 -7.63
CA ILE A 102 -20.02 13.50 -6.78
C ILE A 102 -19.74 14.39 -5.57
N HIS A 103 -20.07 13.91 -4.39
CA HIS A 103 -19.81 14.57 -3.12
C HIS A 103 -18.52 14.02 -2.50
N TRP A 104 -17.53 14.87 -2.28
CA TRP A 104 -16.22 14.52 -1.75
C TRP A 104 -16.15 14.70 -0.25
N THR A 105 -15.99 13.61 0.50
CA THR A 105 -15.73 13.66 1.95
C THR A 105 -14.25 13.45 2.21
N VAL A 106 -13.55 14.56 2.44
CA VAL A 106 -12.09 14.56 2.65
C VAL A 106 -11.78 14.59 4.15
N ASN A 107 -11.07 13.57 4.64
CA ASN A 107 -10.57 13.48 6.01
C ASN A 107 -9.08 13.13 5.98
N PRO A 108 -8.18 13.85 6.69
CA PRO A 108 -6.76 13.59 6.62
C PRO A 108 -6.41 12.18 7.11
N ASN A 109 -5.46 11.52 6.43
CA ASN A 109 -5.00 10.16 6.82
C ASN A 109 -4.14 10.18 8.10
N GLN A 110 -3.60 11.35 8.44
CA GLN A 110 -2.75 11.53 9.61
C GLN A 110 -3.47 11.10 10.90
N ASP A 111 -2.74 10.42 11.79
CA ASP A 111 -3.24 9.92 13.08
C ASP A 111 -4.46 8.99 12.95
N GLY A 112 -4.65 8.37 11.79
CA GLY A 112 -5.77 7.47 11.52
C GLY A 112 -7.15 8.14 11.49
N VAL A 113 -7.21 9.47 11.31
CA VAL A 113 -8.47 10.24 11.29
C VAL A 113 -9.37 9.77 10.16
N TYR A 114 -8.82 9.58 8.95
CA TYR A 114 -9.57 9.09 7.80
C TYR A 114 -10.24 7.74 8.09
N GLN A 115 -9.46 6.73 8.50
CA GLN A 115 -9.99 5.38 8.77
C GLN A 115 -11.09 5.44 9.84
N LYS A 116 -10.87 6.22 10.91
CA LYS A 116 -11.86 6.37 11.97
C LYS A 116 -13.17 6.98 11.45
N LYS A 117 -13.09 8.01 10.61
CA LYS A 117 -14.27 8.68 10.02
C LYS A 117 -15.00 7.79 9.03
N LEU A 118 -14.26 7.05 8.21
CA LEU A 118 -14.83 6.05 7.32
C LEU A 118 -15.54 4.95 8.10
N ASP A 119 -14.90 4.39 9.14
CA ASP A 119 -15.49 3.35 9.99
C ASP A 119 -16.79 3.84 10.67
N GLU A 120 -16.80 5.08 11.22
CA GLU A 120 -17.98 5.69 11.81
C GLU A 120 -19.14 5.80 10.80
N ALA A 121 -18.85 6.16 9.55
CA ALA A 121 -19.85 6.29 8.49
C ALA A 121 -20.34 4.90 8.00
N LEU A 122 -19.43 3.94 7.81
CA LEU A 122 -19.75 2.56 7.41
C LEU A 122 -20.68 1.85 8.42
N MET A 123 -20.50 2.10 9.71
CA MET A 123 -21.43 1.57 10.74
C MET A 123 -22.86 2.04 10.56
N ASN A 124 -23.08 3.17 9.90
CA ASN A 124 -24.41 3.70 9.63
C ASN A 124 -24.92 3.37 8.21
N GLN A 125 -24.09 2.76 7.36
CA GLN A 125 -24.38 2.52 5.93
C GLN A 125 -25.74 1.87 5.67
N ALA A 126 -26.11 0.85 6.47
CA ALA A 126 -27.39 0.15 6.31
C ALA A 126 -28.61 1.03 6.61
N ASN A 127 -28.46 2.04 7.47
CA ASN A 127 -29.55 2.92 7.94
C ASN A 127 -29.53 4.30 7.27
N ALA A 128 -28.51 4.62 6.49
CA ALA A 128 -28.39 5.88 5.78
C ALA A 128 -29.52 6.03 4.74
N ALA A 129 -30.01 7.26 4.52
CA ALA A 129 -30.88 7.54 3.40
C ALA A 129 -30.13 7.27 2.07
N THR A 130 -30.85 7.07 0.98
CA THR A 130 -30.29 6.71 -0.32
C THR A 130 -29.14 7.65 -0.72
N ASP A 131 -29.39 8.96 -0.75
CA ASP A 131 -28.40 9.96 -1.14
C ASP A 131 -27.29 10.22 -0.07
N ASP A 132 -27.38 9.61 1.12
CA ASP A 132 -26.40 9.72 2.21
C ASP A 132 -25.49 8.47 2.33
N LYS A 133 -25.71 7.46 1.48
CA LYS A 133 -24.91 6.24 1.47
C LYS A 133 -23.52 6.52 0.91
N ILE A 134 -22.54 5.79 1.44
CA ILE A 134 -21.20 5.77 0.84
C ILE A 134 -21.26 4.90 -0.41
N ASP A 135 -20.84 5.44 -1.54
CA ASP A 135 -20.76 4.71 -2.81
C ASP A 135 -19.36 4.20 -3.08
N MET A 136 -18.37 5.03 -2.78
CA MET A 136 -16.96 4.71 -2.97
C MET A 136 -16.12 5.19 -1.80
N PHE A 137 -15.04 4.50 -1.58
CA PHE A 137 -14.03 4.93 -0.62
C PHE A 137 -12.63 4.49 -1.05
N LEU A 138 -11.62 5.12 -0.49
CA LEU A 138 -10.25 4.74 -0.70
C LEU A 138 -9.71 3.92 0.47
N SER A 139 -8.77 3.04 0.19
CA SER A 139 -7.88 2.45 1.18
C SER A 139 -6.43 2.52 0.72
N GLU A 140 -5.53 2.49 1.66
CA GLU A 140 -4.09 2.45 1.41
C GLU A 140 -3.58 1.02 1.67
N THR A 141 -2.50 0.62 1.01
CA THR A 141 -1.92 -0.73 1.08
C THR A 141 -1.82 -1.26 2.51
N ASP A 142 -1.42 -0.42 3.47
CA ASP A 142 -1.17 -0.85 4.86
C ASP A 142 -2.44 -1.36 5.57
N TYR A 143 -3.64 -0.94 5.11
CA TYR A 143 -4.91 -1.33 5.76
C TYR A 143 -6.01 -1.76 4.78
N VAL A 144 -5.68 -2.02 3.50
CA VAL A 144 -6.65 -2.43 2.48
C VAL A 144 -7.43 -3.68 2.89
N VAL A 145 -6.77 -4.67 3.50
CA VAL A 145 -7.37 -5.95 3.90
C VAL A 145 -8.50 -5.78 4.91
N LYS A 146 -8.45 -4.74 5.75
CA LYS A 146 -9.53 -4.40 6.67
C LYS A 146 -10.88 -4.21 5.96
N TYR A 147 -10.85 -3.71 4.73
CA TYR A 147 -12.06 -3.39 3.94
C TYR A 147 -12.34 -4.41 2.84
N THR A 148 -11.32 -5.17 2.41
CA THR A 148 -11.50 -6.22 1.39
C THR A 148 -11.81 -7.58 1.99
N ASP A 149 -11.77 -7.74 3.32
CA ASP A 149 -12.18 -8.98 3.98
C ASP A 149 -13.63 -9.33 3.61
N ALA A 150 -13.82 -10.55 3.10
CA ALA A 150 -15.13 -11.02 2.67
C ALA A 150 -16.18 -11.05 3.79
N GLU A 151 -15.74 -11.30 5.05
CA GLU A 151 -16.64 -11.34 6.23
C GLU A 151 -17.08 -9.92 6.65
N ALA A 152 -16.29 -8.89 6.33
CA ALA A 152 -16.65 -7.51 6.63
C ALA A 152 -17.75 -6.98 5.69
N ASP A 153 -17.87 -7.54 4.49
CA ASP A 153 -18.86 -7.19 3.45
C ASP A 153 -18.94 -5.67 3.13
N ILE A 154 -17.79 -5.00 3.16
CA ILE A 154 -17.69 -3.55 2.96
C ILE A 154 -17.39 -3.23 1.49
N ALA A 155 -16.33 -3.79 0.93
CA ALA A 155 -15.96 -3.58 -0.46
C ALA A 155 -16.67 -4.56 -1.39
N ILE A 156 -17.31 -4.06 -2.44
CA ILE A 156 -17.98 -4.88 -3.44
C ILE A 156 -16.93 -5.65 -4.27
N PRO A 157 -17.12 -6.96 -4.53
CA PRO A 157 -16.30 -7.67 -5.49
C PRO A 157 -16.39 -7.01 -6.88
N LEU A 158 -15.25 -6.79 -7.54
CA LEU A 158 -15.23 -6.14 -8.86
C LEU A 158 -16.08 -6.91 -9.90
N THR A 159 -16.09 -8.24 -9.81
CA THR A 159 -16.92 -9.08 -10.69
C THR A 159 -18.42 -8.87 -10.46
N ALA A 160 -18.86 -8.50 -9.26
CA ALA A 160 -20.25 -8.13 -8.99
C ALA A 160 -20.64 -6.81 -9.66
N LEU A 161 -19.70 -5.85 -9.73
CA LEU A 161 -19.87 -4.62 -10.52
C LEU A 161 -19.78 -4.86 -12.03
N GLY A 162 -19.56 -6.11 -12.48
CA GLY A 162 -19.38 -6.43 -13.89
C GLY A 162 -18.03 -5.98 -14.47
N ILE A 163 -17.01 -5.84 -13.63
CA ILE A 163 -15.63 -5.65 -14.01
C ILE A 163 -14.95 -7.03 -14.03
N ASP A 164 -14.43 -7.42 -15.18
CA ASP A 164 -13.65 -8.67 -15.32
C ASP A 164 -12.16 -8.39 -15.05
N PRO A 165 -11.59 -8.84 -13.90
CA PRO A 165 -10.19 -8.56 -13.59
C PRO A 165 -9.19 -9.08 -14.64
N ALA A 166 -9.53 -10.13 -15.39
CA ALA A 166 -8.66 -10.66 -16.44
C ALA A 166 -8.75 -9.85 -17.73
N ALA A 167 -9.96 -9.43 -18.12
CA ALA A 167 -10.19 -8.70 -19.36
C ALA A 167 -9.95 -7.20 -19.19
N ASP A 168 -10.49 -6.60 -18.14
CA ASP A 168 -10.48 -5.15 -17.94
C ASP A 168 -9.22 -4.66 -17.22
N LEU A 169 -8.63 -5.49 -16.33
CA LEU A 169 -7.46 -5.14 -15.50
C LEU A 169 -6.22 -5.98 -15.84
N GLY A 170 -6.19 -6.61 -17.02
CA GLY A 170 -5.10 -7.50 -17.43
C GLY A 170 -3.74 -6.81 -17.57
N ASP A 171 -3.72 -5.49 -17.85
CA ASP A 171 -2.51 -4.68 -17.99
C ASP A 171 -1.94 -4.17 -16.66
N GLN A 172 -2.63 -4.38 -15.53
CA GLN A 172 -2.16 -3.99 -14.20
C GLN A 172 -1.04 -4.91 -13.69
N TYR A 173 -0.19 -4.38 -12.80
CA TYR A 173 0.82 -5.16 -12.09
C TYR A 173 0.16 -6.16 -11.15
N ASP A 174 0.67 -7.40 -11.13
CA ASP A 174 0.00 -8.50 -10.41
C ASP A 174 0.00 -8.32 -8.89
N PHE A 175 1.05 -7.70 -8.32
CA PHE A 175 1.10 -7.43 -6.89
C PHE A 175 -0.03 -6.49 -6.42
N THR A 176 -0.45 -5.52 -7.25
CA THR A 176 -1.55 -4.61 -6.90
C THR A 176 -2.89 -5.34 -6.85
N LYS A 177 -3.11 -6.31 -7.74
CA LYS A 177 -4.30 -7.17 -7.73
C LYS A 177 -4.33 -8.07 -6.50
N THR A 178 -3.18 -8.66 -6.14
CA THR A 178 -3.03 -9.47 -4.92
C THR A 178 -3.41 -8.68 -3.67
N VAL A 179 -2.88 -7.46 -3.53
CA VAL A 179 -3.15 -6.58 -2.38
C VAL A 179 -4.64 -6.23 -2.24
N ALA A 180 -5.34 -6.02 -3.36
CA ALA A 180 -6.76 -5.64 -3.37
C ALA A 180 -7.74 -6.83 -3.35
N SER A 181 -7.24 -8.06 -3.17
CA SER A 181 -8.05 -9.26 -3.14
C SER A 181 -8.31 -9.74 -1.72
N ASP A 182 -9.47 -10.37 -1.51
CA ASP A 182 -9.77 -11.08 -0.27
C ASP A 182 -8.98 -12.40 -0.15
N ALA A 183 -9.11 -13.08 0.99
CA ALA A 183 -8.44 -14.35 1.26
C ALA A 183 -8.79 -15.49 0.28
N SER A 184 -9.90 -15.39 -0.46
CA SER A 184 -10.28 -16.31 -1.52
C SER A 184 -9.66 -16.00 -2.88
N GLY A 185 -8.97 -14.86 -2.99
CA GLY A 185 -8.42 -14.33 -4.25
C GLY A 185 -9.43 -13.52 -5.07
N LEU A 186 -10.61 -13.19 -4.53
CA LEU A 186 -11.59 -12.37 -5.19
C LEU A 186 -11.22 -10.89 -5.03
N GLN A 187 -10.96 -10.21 -6.17
CA GLN A 187 -10.55 -8.81 -6.16
C GLN A 187 -11.73 -7.89 -5.79
N ARG A 188 -11.51 -7.02 -4.80
CA ARG A 188 -12.52 -6.10 -4.21
C ARG A 188 -12.13 -4.64 -4.31
N GLY A 189 -11.09 -4.32 -5.04
CA GLY A 189 -10.65 -2.96 -5.32
C GLY A 189 -9.67 -2.92 -6.47
N SER A 190 -9.37 -1.72 -6.94
CA SER A 190 -8.39 -1.46 -7.97
C SER A 190 -7.63 -0.19 -7.64
N THR A 191 -6.47 0.04 -8.26
CA THR A 191 -5.67 1.24 -8.01
C THR A 191 -5.17 1.84 -9.31
N TRP A 192 -5.09 3.16 -9.37
CA TRP A 192 -4.40 3.84 -10.47
C TRP A 192 -2.89 3.89 -10.28
N GLN A 193 -2.41 3.68 -9.05
CA GLN A 193 -0.98 3.75 -8.69
C GLN A 193 -0.41 2.35 -8.49
N ALA A 194 0.74 2.09 -9.12
CA ALA A 194 1.63 1.03 -8.68
C ALA A 194 2.87 1.73 -8.11
N CYS A 195 3.15 1.57 -6.84
CA CYS A 195 4.11 2.40 -6.11
C CYS A 195 5.46 1.70 -5.90
N PRO A 196 6.21 1.36 -6.98
CA PRO A 196 7.56 0.83 -6.83
C PRO A 196 8.47 1.87 -6.21
N CYS A 197 9.43 1.43 -5.42
CA CYS A 197 10.41 2.30 -4.77
C CYS A 197 11.77 2.17 -5.42
N LEU A 198 12.48 3.30 -5.46
CA LEU A 198 13.85 3.45 -5.92
C LEU A 198 14.69 4.13 -4.85
N PHE A 199 16.00 4.19 -5.08
CA PHE A 199 16.91 5.00 -4.31
C PHE A 199 17.05 6.39 -4.93
N ALA A 200 16.50 7.40 -4.25
CA ALA A 200 16.70 8.81 -4.59
C ALA A 200 17.92 9.33 -3.85
N TYR A 201 18.83 10.00 -4.55
CA TYR A 201 20.10 10.45 -3.97
C TYR A 201 20.49 11.87 -4.37
N ARG A 202 21.31 12.49 -3.53
CA ARG A 202 21.91 13.80 -3.70
C ARG A 202 23.12 13.72 -4.65
N ARG A 203 23.05 14.41 -5.81
CA ARG A 203 24.13 14.46 -6.80
C ARG A 203 25.41 15.10 -6.28
N ASP A 204 25.29 16.16 -5.48
CA ASP A 204 26.43 16.85 -4.90
C ASP A 204 27.22 15.96 -3.93
N ILE A 205 26.50 15.19 -3.09
CA ILE A 205 27.12 14.23 -2.18
C ILE A 205 27.75 13.07 -2.96
N ALA A 206 27.09 12.57 -4.00
CA ALA A 206 27.62 11.53 -4.88
C ALA A 206 28.96 11.96 -5.51
N LYS A 207 29.01 13.16 -6.07
CA LYS A 207 30.24 13.74 -6.67
C LYS A 207 31.35 13.90 -5.63
N ASP A 208 31.03 14.41 -4.43
CA ASP A 208 32.05 14.59 -3.39
C ASP A 208 32.65 13.27 -2.90
N VAL A 209 31.82 12.21 -2.75
CA VAL A 209 32.26 10.95 -2.17
C VAL A 209 32.79 9.98 -3.23
N PHE A 210 32.07 9.81 -4.33
CA PHE A 210 32.34 8.76 -5.33
C PHE A 210 32.96 9.32 -6.62
N GLY A 211 32.98 10.66 -6.79
CA GLY A 211 33.53 11.32 -7.98
C GLY A 211 32.60 11.29 -9.19
N THR A 212 31.39 10.79 -9.03
CA THR A 212 30.36 10.66 -10.06
C THR A 212 28.98 10.93 -9.49
N ASP A 213 28.03 11.34 -10.32
CA ASP A 213 26.60 11.41 -10.03
C ASP A 213 25.75 10.69 -11.09
N ASP A 214 26.40 9.89 -11.93
CA ASP A 214 25.73 9.06 -12.93
C ASP A 214 24.89 7.96 -12.26
N PRO A 215 23.58 7.83 -12.60
CA PRO A 215 22.69 6.88 -11.94
C PRO A 215 23.15 5.43 -12.03
N ASP A 216 23.74 4.98 -13.16
CA ASP A 216 24.18 3.60 -13.32
C ASP A 216 25.44 3.32 -12.48
N GLU A 217 26.34 4.32 -12.37
CA GLU A 217 27.53 4.21 -11.51
C GLU A 217 27.16 4.24 -10.02
N ILE A 218 26.13 5.04 -9.65
CA ILE A 218 25.60 5.06 -8.28
C ILE A 218 24.82 3.78 -7.96
N HIS A 219 24.07 3.19 -8.92
CA HIS A 219 23.49 1.87 -8.72
C HIS A 219 24.52 0.85 -8.27
N ALA A 220 25.70 0.81 -8.90
CA ALA A 220 26.77 -0.10 -8.50
C ALA A 220 27.27 0.10 -7.03
N LYS A 221 26.97 1.26 -6.43
CA LYS A 221 27.28 1.58 -5.02
C LYS A 221 26.17 1.18 -4.03
N VAL A 222 24.96 0.89 -4.53
CA VAL A 222 23.77 0.61 -3.72
C VAL A 222 23.00 -0.63 -4.19
N ALA A 223 23.60 -1.47 -5.04
CA ALA A 223 22.94 -2.58 -5.73
C ALA A 223 22.41 -3.70 -4.80
N ASP A 224 22.90 -3.80 -3.60
CA ASP A 224 22.43 -4.68 -2.52
C ASP A 224 22.77 -4.10 -1.15
N TRP A 225 22.21 -4.66 -0.08
CA TRP A 225 22.41 -4.16 1.28
C TRP A 225 23.87 -4.17 1.74
N ALA A 226 24.65 -5.17 1.32
CA ALA A 226 26.08 -5.27 1.68
C ALA A 226 26.90 -4.19 0.97
N THR A 227 26.64 -3.98 -0.32
CA THR A 227 27.27 -2.94 -1.14
C THR A 227 26.89 -1.54 -0.65
N MET A 228 25.62 -1.32 -0.35
CA MET A 228 25.13 -0.04 0.19
C MET A 228 25.76 0.27 1.56
N LYS A 229 25.92 -0.73 2.43
CA LYS A 229 26.62 -0.59 3.68
C LYS A 229 28.10 -0.22 3.49
N ALA A 230 28.79 -0.89 2.56
CA ALA A 230 30.20 -0.59 2.26
C ALA A 230 30.35 0.86 1.74
N SER A 231 29.47 1.31 0.86
CA SER A 231 29.42 2.70 0.40
C SER A 231 29.07 3.68 1.52
N GLY A 232 28.30 3.23 2.50
CA GLY A 232 28.02 3.99 3.73
C GLY A 232 29.26 4.33 4.55
N GLU A 233 30.27 3.44 4.60
CA GLU A 233 31.54 3.75 5.26
C GLU A 233 32.36 4.81 4.48
N GLU A 234 32.27 4.84 3.13
CA GLU A 234 32.86 5.89 2.31
C GLU A 234 32.17 7.25 2.57
N LEU A 235 30.83 7.25 2.63
CA LEU A 235 30.00 8.42 2.97
C LEU A 235 30.34 8.98 4.34
N LYS A 236 30.37 8.11 5.36
CA LYS A 236 30.69 8.45 6.73
C LYS A 236 32.09 9.06 6.87
N ALA A 237 33.10 8.55 6.13
CA ALA A 237 34.45 9.10 6.13
C ALA A 237 34.50 10.57 5.67
N LYS A 238 33.50 11.02 4.92
CA LYS A 238 33.29 12.41 4.47
C LYS A 238 32.30 13.18 5.35
N GLY A 239 31.70 12.55 6.37
CA GLY A 239 30.76 13.17 7.30
C GLY A 239 29.31 13.16 6.81
N TYR A 240 28.96 12.22 5.93
CA TYR A 240 27.59 12.01 5.45
C TYR A 240 26.97 10.75 6.06
N PHE A 241 25.65 10.68 6.02
CA PHE A 241 24.85 9.50 6.36
C PHE A 241 24.36 8.83 5.08
N THR A 242 24.22 7.53 5.09
CA THR A 242 23.68 6.76 3.95
C THR A 242 22.19 7.03 3.76
N LEU A 243 21.42 6.89 4.84
CA LEU A 243 19.97 7.14 4.92
C LEU A 243 19.67 7.97 6.17
N ALA A 244 18.46 8.53 6.24
CA ALA A 244 18.06 9.35 7.37
C ALA A 244 17.81 8.50 8.63
N SER A 245 17.10 7.38 8.50
CA SER A 245 16.57 6.63 9.64
C SER A 245 16.47 5.13 9.35
N TYR A 246 16.44 4.33 10.39
CA TYR A 246 16.12 2.91 10.31
C TYR A 246 14.72 2.62 9.73
N ALA A 247 13.79 3.56 9.85
CA ALA A 247 12.46 3.42 9.28
C ALA A 247 12.47 3.47 7.75
N ASP A 248 13.47 4.10 7.12
CA ASP A 248 13.57 4.22 5.66
C ASP A 248 13.77 2.85 4.97
N THR A 249 14.31 1.87 5.69
CA THR A 249 14.55 0.52 5.16
C THR A 249 13.42 -0.46 5.46
N PHE A 250 12.53 -0.15 6.42
CA PHE A 250 11.55 -1.11 6.92
C PHE A 250 10.68 -1.73 5.82
N ARG A 251 10.18 -0.91 4.90
CA ARG A 251 9.28 -1.39 3.84
C ARG A 251 9.97 -2.33 2.87
N ALA A 252 11.24 -2.13 2.59
CA ALA A 252 12.00 -3.05 1.75
C ALA A 252 12.07 -4.45 2.36
N TYR A 253 12.40 -4.56 3.64
CA TYR A 253 12.39 -5.84 4.36
C TYR A 253 10.97 -6.39 4.52
N GLY A 254 9.99 -5.53 4.88
CA GLY A 254 8.60 -5.90 5.06
C GLY A 254 7.91 -6.45 3.81
N ASN A 255 8.30 -5.97 2.61
CA ASN A 255 7.81 -6.54 1.34
C ASN A 255 8.40 -7.91 1.01
N SER A 256 9.50 -8.30 1.66
CA SER A 256 10.20 -9.56 1.41
C SER A 256 9.83 -10.67 2.40
N ILE A 257 8.84 -10.45 3.26
CA ILE A 257 8.33 -11.48 4.17
C ILE A 257 7.69 -12.62 3.37
N ALA A 258 7.93 -13.84 3.82
CA ALA A 258 7.39 -15.05 3.16
C ALA A 258 5.92 -15.34 3.53
N ASN A 259 5.49 -14.86 4.69
CA ASN A 259 4.16 -15.10 5.23
C ASN A 259 3.59 -13.83 5.85
N PRO A 260 2.24 -13.65 5.87
CA PRO A 260 1.61 -12.54 6.56
C PRO A 260 1.89 -12.61 8.08
N TRP A 261 1.79 -11.48 8.76
CA TRP A 261 1.96 -11.41 10.21
C TRP A 261 1.05 -12.38 10.96
N VAL A 262 -0.18 -12.54 10.50
CA VAL A 262 -1.13 -13.51 11.02
C VAL A 262 -1.69 -14.34 9.87
N ALA A 263 -1.47 -15.63 9.88
CA ALA A 263 -2.02 -16.52 8.87
C ALA A 263 -3.57 -16.58 8.98
N SER A 264 -4.25 -16.77 7.84
CA SER A 264 -5.71 -16.88 7.82
C SER A 264 -6.22 -17.93 8.81
N GLY A 265 -7.17 -17.53 9.65
CA GLY A 265 -7.75 -18.38 10.70
C GLY A 265 -6.85 -18.62 11.93
N SER A 266 -5.69 -17.96 12.00
CA SER A 266 -4.81 -18.00 13.18
C SER A 266 -5.09 -16.84 14.13
N THR A 267 -4.71 -17.02 15.40
CA THR A 267 -4.63 -15.97 16.43
C THR A 267 -3.19 -15.81 16.93
N GLU A 268 -2.22 -16.20 16.12
CA GLU A 268 -0.80 -16.10 16.47
C GLU A 268 -0.08 -15.20 15.46
N ILE A 269 0.71 -14.28 15.98
CA ILE A 269 1.65 -13.49 15.15
C ILE A 269 2.91 -14.29 14.92
N ASN A 270 3.39 -14.30 13.69
CA ASN A 270 4.67 -14.86 13.31
C ASN A 270 5.57 -13.72 12.79
N VAL A 271 6.61 -13.42 13.57
CA VAL A 271 7.64 -12.46 13.15
C VAL A 271 8.51 -13.13 12.10
N ASP A 272 8.47 -12.61 10.85
CA ASP A 272 9.24 -13.18 9.75
C ASP A 272 10.75 -12.96 9.96
N PRO A 273 11.63 -13.87 9.49
CA PRO A 273 13.07 -13.67 9.50
C PRO A 273 13.54 -12.36 8.85
N GLN A 274 12.82 -11.83 7.85
CA GLN A 274 13.15 -10.55 7.24
C GLN A 274 12.96 -9.37 8.20
N ILE A 275 11.98 -9.44 9.08
CA ILE A 275 11.81 -8.44 10.15
C ILE A 275 12.97 -8.49 11.14
N MET A 276 13.47 -9.70 11.45
CA MET A 276 14.69 -9.83 12.27
C MET A 276 15.92 -9.28 11.57
N ASN A 277 16.05 -9.49 10.25
CA ASN A 277 17.13 -8.89 9.46
C ASN A 277 17.07 -7.36 9.55
N TRP A 278 15.87 -6.77 9.35
CA TRP A 278 15.68 -5.33 9.51
C TRP A 278 16.10 -4.82 10.90
N ILE A 279 15.72 -5.52 11.98
CA ILE A 279 16.10 -5.16 13.36
C ILE A 279 17.61 -5.16 13.51
N ASN A 280 18.27 -6.23 13.06
CA ASN A 280 19.70 -6.41 13.20
C ASN A 280 20.48 -5.40 12.38
N ASP A 281 20.14 -5.22 11.10
CA ASP A 281 20.80 -4.30 10.19
C ASP A 281 20.61 -2.84 10.64
N SER A 282 19.40 -2.47 11.06
CA SER A 282 19.09 -1.13 11.58
C SER A 282 19.95 -0.79 12.79
N LYS A 283 20.10 -1.73 13.73
CA LYS A 283 20.96 -1.55 14.91
C LYS A 283 22.44 -1.44 14.52
N GLU A 284 22.89 -2.32 13.64
CA GLU A 284 24.28 -2.31 13.16
C GLU A 284 24.63 -1.00 12.43
N TRP A 285 23.74 -0.52 11.55
CA TRP A 285 23.96 0.71 10.79
C TRP A 285 23.94 1.96 11.67
N LEU A 286 23.06 2.00 12.68
CA LEU A 286 23.06 3.08 13.68
C LEU A 286 24.32 3.08 14.54
N ASP A 287 24.76 1.91 15.04
CA ASP A 287 25.97 1.80 15.84
C ASP A 287 27.22 2.14 15.02
N ALA A 288 27.21 1.78 13.74
CA ALA A 288 28.26 2.15 12.79
C ALA A 288 28.22 3.64 12.40
N GLY A 289 27.15 4.39 12.71
CA GLY A 289 27.00 5.80 12.35
C GLY A 289 26.74 6.04 10.87
N LEU A 290 26.10 5.09 10.20
CA LEU A 290 25.69 5.18 8.79
C LEU A 290 24.30 5.83 8.64
N LEU A 291 23.50 5.85 9.70
CA LEU A 291 22.21 6.53 9.81
C LEU A 291 22.29 7.72 10.75
N ASP A 292 21.42 8.74 10.54
CA ASP A 292 21.35 9.87 11.47
C ASP A 292 20.52 9.48 12.71
N LYS A 293 21.19 9.27 13.83
CA LYS A 293 20.56 8.91 15.10
C LYS A 293 19.56 9.93 15.65
N ASN A 294 19.56 11.15 15.12
CA ASN A 294 18.60 12.18 15.53
C ASN A 294 17.25 12.02 14.81
N VAL A 295 17.23 11.33 13.66
CA VAL A 295 16.03 11.04 12.89
C VAL A 295 15.45 9.70 13.35
N LYS A 296 14.40 9.73 14.17
CA LYS A 296 13.85 8.54 14.82
C LYS A 296 12.75 7.84 14.03
N GLY A 297 12.34 8.36 12.90
CA GLY A 297 11.27 7.78 12.08
C GLY A 297 10.87 8.69 10.94
N GLN A 298 10.15 8.13 9.99
CA GLN A 298 9.56 8.86 8.86
C GLN A 298 8.44 9.79 9.35
N TRP A 299 8.12 10.80 8.55
CA TRP A 299 7.04 11.78 8.77
C TRP A 299 7.23 12.67 9.99
N THR A 300 8.42 12.69 10.59
CA THR A 300 8.79 13.63 11.65
C THR A 300 9.41 14.90 11.07
N ASP A 301 9.40 15.99 11.84
CA ASP A 301 10.06 17.25 11.44
C ASP A 301 11.55 17.06 11.12
N ASP A 302 12.23 16.18 11.85
CA ASP A 302 13.66 15.93 11.63
C ASP A 302 13.89 15.08 10.36
N TRP A 303 12.97 14.16 10.05
CA TRP A 303 13.01 13.43 8.78
C TRP A 303 12.73 14.38 7.58
N ASN A 304 11.76 15.27 7.69
CA ASN A 304 11.49 16.27 6.65
C ASN A 304 12.70 17.20 6.44
N LYS A 305 13.33 17.70 7.51
CA LYS A 305 14.56 18.51 7.43
C LYS A 305 15.73 17.76 6.83
N SER A 306 15.79 16.44 6.99
CA SER A 306 16.88 15.63 6.44
C SER A 306 16.89 15.55 4.91
N GLN A 307 15.83 16.03 4.26
CA GLN A 307 15.69 16.14 2.80
C GLN A 307 16.17 17.48 2.24
N GLY A 308 16.38 18.50 3.10
CA GLY A 308 16.84 19.84 2.70
C GLY A 308 18.32 19.89 2.29
N SER A 309 18.72 20.96 1.60
CA SER A 309 20.07 21.14 1.04
C SER A 309 21.18 21.16 2.11
N ALA A 310 20.87 21.63 3.32
CA ALA A 310 21.81 21.65 4.44
C ALA A 310 22.04 20.28 5.09
N SER A 311 21.23 19.27 4.74
CA SER A 311 21.32 17.92 5.28
C SER A 311 22.61 17.21 4.83
N LYS A 312 23.01 16.23 5.64
CA LYS A 312 24.14 15.32 5.36
C LYS A 312 23.68 13.92 4.94
N VAL A 313 22.40 13.73 4.70
CA VAL A 313 21.83 12.46 4.24
C VAL A 313 22.04 12.33 2.74
N PHE A 314 22.62 11.19 2.34
CA PHE A 314 22.91 10.90 0.94
C PHE A 314 21.67 10.59 0.13
N GLY A 315 20.75 9.79 0.69
CA GLY A 315 19.57 9.42 -0.07
C GLY A 315 18.42 8.83 0.75
N PHE A 316 17.36 8.48 0.03
CA PHE A 316 16.11 7.95 0.56
C PHE A 316 15.59 6.83 -0.35
N LEU A 317 14.95 5.83 0.23
CA LEU A 317 14.21 4.81 -0.51
C LEU A 317 12.75 5.28 -0.64
N LEU A 318 12.34 5.70 -1.84
CA LEU A 318 11.05 6.38 -2.07
C LEU A 318 10.32 5.85 -3.30
N PRO A 319 8.98 5.82 -3.29
CA PRO A 319 8.18 5.59 -4.48
C PRO A 319 8.12 6.84 -5.38
N ALA A 320 7.57 6.69 -6.59
CA ALA A 320 7.45 7.78 -7.53
C ALA A 320 6.77 9.02 -6.94
N TRP A 321 5.64 8.84 -6.24
CA TRP A 321 4.94 9.93 -5.55
C TRP A 321 5.80 10.61 -4.47
N GLY A 322 6.78 9.91 -3.90
CA GLY A 322 7.69 10.47 -2.90
C GLY A 322 8.58 11.59 -3.44
N ILE A 323 8.80 11.65 -4.74
CA ILE A 323 9.55 12.74 -5.38
C ILE A 323 8.79 14.07 -5.19
N ASP A 324 7.52 14.10 -5.54
CA ASP A 324 6.71 15.34 -5.47
C ASP A 324 6.14 15.61 -4.07
N PHE A 325 5.77 14.57 -3.30
CA PHE A 325 5.16 14.72 -1.97
C PHE A 325 6.17 14.81 -0.82
N VAL A 326 7.38 14.27 -0.99
CA VAL A 326 8.37 14.16 0.07
C VAL A 326 9.58 15.03 -0.23
N LEU A 327 10.32 14.75 -1.31
CA LEU A 327 11.58 15.45 -1.60
C LEU A 327 11.34 16.91 -1.97
N LYS A 328 10.53 17.16 -2.99
CA LYS A 328 10.33 18.50 -3.57
C LYS A 328 9.80 19.54 -2.56
N PRO A 329 8.83 19.24 -1.67
CA PRO A 329 8.35 20.22 -0.68
C PRO A 329 9.38 20.57 0.40
N ASN A 330 10.34 19.69 0.67
CA ASN A 330 11.37 19.86 1.70
C ASN A 330 12.72 20.29 1.13
N TRP A 331 12.84 20.33 -0.21
CA TRP A 331 14.06 20.74 -0.90
C TRP A 331 14.11 22.24 -1.08
N ASP A 332 15.19 22.88 -0.62
CA ASP A 332 15.45 24.32 -0.71
C ASP A 332 16.65 24.67 -1.61
N GLY A 333 17.18 23.67 -2.34
CA GLY A 333 18.22 23.83 -3.36
C GLY A 333 17.66 24.01 -4.78
N ALA A 334 18.50 23.87 -5.79
CA ALA A 334 18.09 23.95 -7.19
C ALA A 334 17.49 22.62 -7.68
N ASP A 335 16.61 22.69 -8.68
CA ASP A 335 16.18 21.51 -9.42
C ASP A 335 17.38 20.85 -10.12
N GLY A 336 17.33 19.53 -10.28
CA GLY A 336 18.41 18.75 -10.86
C GLY A 336 19.51 18.32 -9.89
N GLU A 337 19.42 18.66 -8.61
CA GLU A 337 20.38 18.20 -7.59
C GLU A 337 20.00 16.84 -6.97
N TRP A 338 18.85 16.31 -7.32
CA TRP A 338 18.44 14.94 -7.02
C TRP A 338 18.46 14.07 -8.28
N ALA A 339 18.73 12.79 -8.08
CA ALA A 339 18.57 11.75 -9.08
C ALA A 339 17.99 10.48 -8.45
N VAL A 340 17.57 9.56 -9.29
CA VAL A 340 17.09 8.23 -8.86
C VAL A 340 17.85 7.13 -9.59
N THR A 341 17.98 5.99 -8.90
CA THR A 341 18.52 4.75 -9.48
C THR A 341 17.91 3.55 -8.76
N ASP A 342 18.12 2.36 -9.29
CA ASP A 342 17.72 1.14 -8.57
C ASP A 342 18.41 1.07 -7.21
N GLY A 343 17.65 0.70 -6.21
CA GLY A 343 18.14 0.50 -4.85
C GLY A 343 18.60 -0.94 -4.59
N PRO A 344 18.84 -1.29 -3.31
CA PRO A 344 19.32 -2.63 -2.93
C PRO A 344 18.29 -3.74 -3.21
N GLN A 345 17.04 -3.40 -3.34
CA GLN A 345 15.94 -4.27 -3.78
C GLN A 345 14.73 -3.45 -4.21
N ALA A 346 13.90 -4.03 -5.07
CA ALA A 346 12.61 -3.46 -5.42
C ALA A 346 11.57 -3.78 -4.34
N PHE A 347 10.71 -2.83 -4.03
CA PHE A 347 9.61 -2.99 -3.07
C PHE A 347 8.51 -1.97 -3.36
N ASN A 348 7.32 -2.22 -2.79
CA ASN A 348 6.19 -1.32 -2.88
C ASN A 348 6.04 -0.47 -1.62
N TRP A 349 5.69 0.80 -1.79
CA TRP A 349 5.28 1.65 -0.69
C TRP A 349 4.07 2.48 -1.08
N GLY A 350 2.94 2.18 -0.42
CA GLY A 350 1.70 2.89 -0.63
C GLY A 350 0.89 2.37 -1.82
N GLY A 351 0.06 3.20 -2.33
CA GLY A 351 -0.94 2.94 -3.35
C GLY A 351 -2.34 3.16 -2.81
N SER A 352 -3.10 4.01 -3.53
CA SER A 352 -4.48 4.32 -3.19
C SER A 352 -5.42 3.38 -3.93
N PHE A 353 -6.07 2.49 -3.19
CA PHE A 353 -7.04 1.53 -3.75
C PHE A 353 -8.44 2.13 -3.72
N VAL A 354 -9.15 2.02 -4.83
CA VAL A 354 -10.51 2.48 -5.05
C VAL A 354 -11.47 1.32 -4.89
N HIS A 355 -12.49 1.48 -4.06
CA HIS A 355 -13.50 0.47 -3.77
C HIS A 355 -14.89 0.99 -4.04
N GLY A 356 -15.77 0.14 -4.60
CA GLY A 356 -17.21 0.31 -4.48
C GLY A 356 -17.67 -0.14 -3.09
N CYS A 357 -18.55 0.63 -2.45
CA CYS A 357 -19.04 0.33 -1.11
C CYS A 357 -20.34 -0.49 -1.17
N SER A 358 -20.40 -1.56 -0.37
CA SER A 358 -21.63 -2.34 -0.20
C SER A 358 -22.76 -1.45 0.32
N GLY A 359 -23.93 -1.55 -0.29
CA GLY A 359 -25.09 -0.68 -0.04
C GLY A 359 -25.16 0.56 -0.93
N THR A 360 -24.28 0.71 -1.93
CA THR A 360 -24.37 1.78 -2.93
C THR A 360 -25.72 1.76 -3.66
N ASP A 361 -26.19 2.91 -4.10
CA ASP A 361 -27.29 3.07 -5.04
C ASP A 361 -26.84 3.59 -6.42
N ASN A 362 -25.51 3.65 -6.65
CA ASN A 362 -24.89 4.15 -7.88
C ASN A 362 -23.91 3.14 -8.53
N PRO A 363 -24.26 1.85 -8.68
CA PRO A 363 -23.33 0.82 -9.10
C PRO A 363 -22.70 1.03 -10.48
N GLU A 364 -23.45 1.59 -11.44
CA GLU A 364 -22.93 1.83 -12.80
C GLU A 364 -21.93 3.00 -12.80
N HIS A 365 -22.19 4.08 -12.06
CA HIS A 365 -21.23 5.17 -11.92
C HIS A 365 -19.96 4.71 -11.16
N VAL A 366 -20.14 3.91 -10.11
CA VAL A 366 -19.01 3.32 -9.36
C VAL A 366 -18.13 2.50 -10.30
N LYS A 367 -18.73 1.61 -11.10
CA LYS A 367 -18.01 0.83 -12.12
C LYS A 367 -17.28 1.73 -13.12
N ASP A 368 -17.98 2.71 -13.68
CA ASP A 368 -17.42 3.60 -14.70
C ASP A 368 -16.24 4.40 -14.17
N ILE A 369 -16.33 4.96 -12.95
CA ILE A 369 -15.24 5.70 -12.31
C ILE A 369 -14.04 4.77 -12.06
N ILE A 370 -14.27 3.56 -11.51
CA ILE A 370 -13.18 2.59 -11.29
C ILE A 370 -12.46 2.31 -12.62
N LEU A 371 -13.18 1.98 -13.68
CA LEU A 371 -12.59 1.67 -14.99
C LEU A 371 -11.88 2.89 -15.59
N ALA A 372 -12.45 4.08 -15.49
CA ALA A 372 -11.87 5.30 -16.03
C ALA A 372 -10.50 5.62 -15.42
N VAL A 373 -10.37 5.46 -14.08
CA VAL A 373 -9.16 5.88 -13.36
C VAL A 373 -8.16 4.75 -13.13
N THR A 374 -8.56 3.47 -13.27
CA THR A 374 -7.66 2.36 -12.93
C THR A 374 -7.40 1.36 -14.08
N ALA A 375 -8.18 1.41 -15.17
CA ALA A 375 -8.10 0.43 -16.26
C ALA A 375 -7.80 1.06 -17.63
N ASN A 376 -8.28 2.26 -17.89
CA ASN A 376 -8.11 2.90 -19.19
C ASN A 376 -6.66 3.40 -19.36
N LYS A 377 -5.91 2.78 -20.26
CA LYS A 377 -4.49 3.11 -20.50
C LYS A 377 -4.26 4.57 -20.87
N ASP A 378 -5.09 5.15 -21.75
CA ASP A 378 -4.89 6.54 -22.21
C ASP A 378 -5.12 7.52 -21.04
N ASN A 379 -6.10 7.25 -20.19
CA ASN A 379 -6.35 7.98 -18.97
C ASN A 379 -5.18 7.87 -17.97
N LEU A 380 -4.66 6.65 -17.78
CA LEU A 380 -3.51 6.41 -16.91
C LEU A 380 -2.25 7.11 -17.43
N LEU A 381 -2.00 7.09 -18.74
CA LEU A 381 -0.91 7.86 -19.36
C LEU A 381 -1.09 9.37 -19.20
N LYS A 382 -2.33 9.86 -19.26
CA LYS A 382 -2.61 11.27 -18.99
C LYS A 382 -2.31 11.61 -17.52
N ILE A 383 -2.74 10.78 -16.57
CA ILE A 383 -2.41 10.94 -15.14
C ILE A 383 -0.89 10.98 -14.95
N THR A 384 -0.15 10.04 -15.55
CA THR A 384 1.32 10.03 -15.47
C THR A 384 1.95 11.32 -15.97
N LYS A 385 1.50 11.83 -17.13
CA LYS A 385 2.06 13.04 -17.74
C LYS A 385 1.72 14.31 -16.96
N ASP A 386 0.53 14.38 -16.38
CA ASP A 386 0.06 15.57 -15.67
C ASP A 386 0.56 15.63 -14.21
N TYR A 387 0.81 14.47 -13.57
CA TYR A 387 1.06 14.39 -12.13
C TYR A 387 2.31 13.59 -11.73
N LEU A 388 3.07 13.06 -12.70
CA LEU A 388 4.23 12.20 -12.43
C LEU A 388 3.90 10.90 -11.62
N ASP A 389 2.63 10.49 -11.58
CA ASP A 389 2.24 9.23 -10.95
C ASP A 389 2.81 8.04 -11.74
N PHE A 390 3.40 7.08 -11.05
CA PHE A 390 3.66 5.76 -11.64
C PHE A 390 2.35 4.98 -11.66
N THR A 391 1.66 5.02 -12.81
CA THR A 391 0.32 4.45 -12.92
C THR A 391 0.32 2.94 -13.15
N ASN A 392 -0.79 2.30 -12.80
CA ASN A 392 -0.95 0.85 -12.78
C ASN A 392 -1.26 0.27 -14.18
N THR A 393 -0.40 0.52 -15.15
CA THR A 393 -0.48 0.01 -16.53
C THR A 393 0.90 -0.42 -17.00
N LYS A 394 1.15 -1.73 -17.11
CA LYS A 394 2.45 -2.27 -17.56
C LYS A 394 2.84 -1.72 -18.94
N SER A 395 1.90 -1.76 -19.89
CA SER A 395 2.15 -1.29 -21.25
C SER A 395 2.34 0.23 -21.33
N GLY A 396 1.61 1.00 -20.52
CA GLY A 396 1.74 2.45 -20.45
C GLY A 396 3.07 2.88 -19.80
N MET A 397 3.46 2.25 -18.69
CA MET A 397 4.73 2.56 -18.03
C MET A 397 5.93 2.15 -18.89
N THR A 398 5.83 1.06 -19.65
CA THR A 398 6.85 0.70 -20.66
C THR A 398 6.97 1.77 -21.75
N GLU A 399 5.84 2.33 -22.20
CA GLU A 399 5.84 3.42 -23.19
C GLU A 399 6.55 4.67 -22.64
N ILE A 400 6.20 5.13 -21.44
CA ILE A 400 6.82 6.29 -20.78
C ILE A 400 8.31 6.03 -20.48
N ALA A 401 8.67 4.85 -20.00
CA ALA A 401 10.06 4.49 -19.71
C ALA A 401 10.97 4.58 -20.95
N ASN A 402 10.42 4.31 -22.15
CA ASN A 402 11.13 4.40 -23.43
C ASN A 402 10.97 5.75 -24.15
N ASP A 403 10.28 6.72 -23.57
CA ASP A 403 10.12 8.05 -24.15
C ASP A 403 11.28 8.97 -23.72
N ASP A 404 12.23 9.17 -24.60
CA ASP A 404 13.38 10.06 -24.35
C ASP A 404 13.01 11.55 -24.23
N SER A 405 11.78 11.92 -24.60
CA SER A 405 11.27 13.30 -24.44
C SER A 405 10.60 13.53 -23.09
N PHE A 406 10.33 12.46 -22.34
CA PHE A 406 9.73 12.53 -21.00
C PHE A 406 10.82 12.67 -19.93
N GLY A 407 10.62 13.57 -18.97
CA GLY A 407 11.55 13.75 -17.86
C GLY A 407 10.98 14.63 -16.76
N ALA A 408 11.51 14.49 -15.58
CA ALA A 408 11.13 15.28 -14.40
C ALA A 408 12.10 16.45 -14.20
N GLU A 409 11.62 17.69 -14.24
CA GLU A 409 12.44 18.89 -14.04
C GLU A 409 13.20 18.84 -12.71
N PHE A 410 12.54 18.44 -11.64
CA PHE A 410 13.15 18.26 -10.32
C PHE A 410 14.36 17.32 -10.32
N LEU A 411 14.38 16.33 -11.22
CA LEU A 411 15.48 15.36 -11.39
C LEU A 411 16.44 15.79 -12.53
N GLY A 412 16.46 17.06 -12.92
CA GLY A 412 17.34 17.57 -13.97
C GLY A 412 16.90 17.18 -15.39
N GLY A 413 15.64 16.85 -15.58
CA GLY A 413 15.08 16.42 -16.86
C GLY A 413 15.27 14.92 -17.14
N GLU A 414 15.78 14.15 -16.20
CA GLU A 414 15.88 12.69 -16.33
C GLU A 414 14.51 12.02 -16.25
N ASN A 415 14.32 10.95 -17.02
CA ASN A 415 13.15 10.10 -16.97
C ASN A 415 13.29 9.04 -15.88
N PRO A 416 12.64 9.21 -14.71
CA PRO A 416 12.77 8.25 -13.59
C PRO A 416 12.09 6.90 -13.90
N PHE A 417 11.15 6.86 -14.85
CA PHE A 417 10.41 5.63 -15.14
C PHE A 417 11.26 4.58 -15.86
N LYS A 418 12.43 4.93 -16.38
CA LYS A 418 13.44 3.97 -16.86
C LYS A 418 13.85 2.98 -15.74
N TYR A 419 13.83 3.42 -14.49
CA TYR A 419 14.17 2.63 -13.31
C TYR A 419 12.92 2.10 -12.60
N PHE A 420 11.87 2.91 -12.45
CA PHE A 420 10.63 2.49 -11.77
C PHE A 420 9.92 1.33 -12.49
N GLN A 421 9.92 1.31 -13.83
CA GLN A 421 9.20 0.30 -14.60
C GLN A 421 9.76 -1.11 -14.39
N PRO A 422 11.07 -1.39 -14.55
CA PRO A 422 11.61 -2.71 -14.25
C PRO A 422 11.53 -3.07 -12.76
N ALA A 423 11.65 -2.10 -11.85
CA ALA A 423 11.45 -2.33 -10.43
C ALA A 423 10.03 -2.83 -10.14
N ALA A 424 9.00 -2.20 -10.72
CA ALA A 424 7.60 -2.62 -10.54
C ALA A 424 7.33 -4.04 -11.04
N GLU A 425 7.97 -4.47 -12.14
CA GLU A 425 7.82 -5.83 -12.67
C GLU A 425 8.45 -6.89 -11.75
N SER A 426 9.43 -6.52 -10.94
CA SER A 426 10.14 -7.42 -10.03
C SER A 426 9.47 -7.57 -8.66
N ILE A 427 8.51 -6.71 -8.31
CA ILE A 427 7.82 -6.74 -7.03
C ILE A 427 6.93 -7.98 -6.94
N THR A 428 7.13 -8.73 -5.86
CA THR A 428 6.22 -9.79 -5.44
C THR A 428 5.74 -9.49 -4.03
N MET A 429 4.43 -9.49 -3.81
CA MET A 429 3.86 -9.31 -2.48
C MET A 429 3.11 -10.57 -2.07
N THR A 430 3.26 -10.94 -0.81
CA THR A 430 2.45 -11.99 -0.21
C THR A 430 1.07 -11.44 0.17
N THR A 431 0.13 -12.34 0.43
CA THR A 431 -1.17 -11.98 1.00
C THR A 431 -0.95 -11.24 2.31
N LEU A 432 -1.61 -10.10 2.46
CA LEU A 432 -1.61 -9.29 3.67
C LEU A 432 -2.59 -9.86 4.71
N SER A 433 -2.47 -9.42 5.94
CA SER A 433 -3.43 -9.71 7.00
C SER A 433 -4.04 -8.43 7.57
N PRO A 434 -5.24 -8.48 8.19
CA PRO A 434 -5.84 -7.30 8.84
C PRO A 434 -5.01 -6.72 9.99
N TYR A 435 -3.99 -7.45 10.43
CA TYR A 435 -3.10 -7.07 11.54
C TYR A 435 -1.83 -6.34 11.06
N ASP A 436 -1.54 -6.32 9.75
CA ASP A 436 -0.27 -5.87 9.20
C ASP A 436 0.03 -4.42 9.58
N GLN A 437 -0.92 -3.50 9.43
CA GLN A 437 -0.75 -2.10 9.84
C GLN A 437 -0.30 -1.98 11.30
N GLY A 438 -1.01 -2.65 12.20
CA GLY A 438 -0.70 -2.58 13.62
C GLY A 438 0.62 -3.24 13.99
N CYS A 439 0.95 -4.36 13.35
CA CYS A 439 2.23 -5.03 13.55
C CYS A 439 3.39 -4.15 13.09
N VAL A 440 3.28 -3.52 11.91
CA VAL A 440 4.28 -2.59 11.36
C VAL A 440 4.48 -1.37 12.27
N GLU A 441 3.41 -0.73 12.72
CA GLU A 441 3.49 0.41 13.63
C GLU A 441 4.11 0.04 14.98
N LEU A 442 3.69 -1.10 15.54
CA LEU A 442 4.10 -1.53 16.88
C LEU A 442 5.53 -2.08 16.90
N ILE A 443 6.00 -2.78 15.85
CA ILE A 443 7.38 -3.27 15.81
C ILE A 443 8.36 -2.10 15.73
N GLN A 444 8.10 -1.12 14.87
CA GLN A 444 8.95 0.05 14.73
C GLN A 444 9.00 0.89 16.01
N SER A 445 7.85 1.15 16.64
CA SER A 445 7.78 1.93 17.87
C SER A 445 8.41 1.21 19.07
N SER A 446 8.20 -0.10 19.21
CA SER A 446 8.74 -0.89 20.33
C SER A 446 10.26 -1.05 20.26
N PHE A 447 10.83 -1.07 19.05
CA PHE A 447 12.28 -1.19 18.84
C PHE A 447 13.02 0.15 18.77
N SER A 448 12.31 1.29 18.77
CA SER A 448 12.95 2.62 18.70
C SER A 448 14.00 2.84 19.80
N ASP A 449 13.66 2.52 21.06
CA ASP A 449 14.59 2.68 22.19
C ASP A 449 15.77 1.68 22.15
N TYR A 450 15.54 0.49 21.60
CA TYR A 450 16.62 -0.47 21.35
C TYR A 450 17.61 0.05 20.30
N PHE A 451 17.12 0.60 19.21
CA PHE A 451 17.97 1.23 18.19
C PHE A 451 18.81 2.37 18.76
N GLN A 452 18.24 3.15 19.67
CA GLN A 452 18.94 4.24 20.36
C GLN A 452 19.88 3.75 21.49
N GLY A 453 19.93 2.44 21.78
CA GLY A 453 20.75 1.87 22.85
C GLY A 453 20.24 2.16 24.26
N GLN A 454 18.95 2.52 24.39
CA GLN A 454 18.33 2.85 25.71
C GLN A 454 17.79 1.61 26.43
N VAL A 455 17.43 0.57 25.67
CA VAL A 455 17.00 -0.74 26.20
C VAL A 455 17.71 -1.86 25.45
N ASP A 456 17.71 -3.05 26.03
CA ASP A 456 18.19 -4.26 25.36
C ASP A 456 17.13 -4.88 24.44
N PHE A 457 17.55 -5.86 23.64
CA PHE A 457 16.67 -6.55 22.68
C PHE A 457 15.48 -7.23 23.35
N ASP A 458 15.73 -7.93 24.50
CA ASP A 458 14.67 -8.66 25.20
C ASP A 458 13.58 -7.71 25.73
N THR A 459 13.99 -6.54 26.21
CA THR A 459 13.06 -5.49 26.64
C THR A 459 12.23 -4.96 25.46
N ALA A 460 12.82 -4.67 24.30
CA ALA A 460 12.11 -4.22 23.11
C ALA A 460 11.13 -5.29 22.61
N LYS A 461 11.56 -6.55 22.58
CA LYS A 461 10.74 -7.72 22.27
C LYS A 461 9.51 -7.81 23.19
N ALA A 462 9.71 -7.73 24.52
CA ALA A 462 8.63 -7.77 25.49
C ALA A 462 7.67 -6.58 25.36
N ASN A 463 8.19 -5.39 24.98
CA ASN A 463 7.36 -4.22 24.70
C ASN A 463 6.45 -4.45 23.49
N PHE A 464 6.99 -5.01 22.40
CA PHE A 464 6.20 -5.37 21.22
C PHE A 464 5.10 -6.38 21.56
N GLU A 465 5.44 -7.48 22.22
CA GLU A 465 4.48 -8.52 22.62
C GLU A 465 3.36 -7.96 23.48
N ARG A 466 3.68 -7.05 24.40
CA ARG A 466 2.69 -6.39 25.23
C ARG A 466 1.78 -5.47 24.41
N ALA A 467 2.36 -4.62 23.55
CA ALA A 467 1.63 -3.67 22.72
C ALA A 467 0.68 -4.38 21.74
N ILE A 468 1.10 -5.50 21.17
CA ILE A 468 0.27 -6.36 20.32
C ILE A 468 -0.95 -6.87 21.10
N LYS A 469 -0.76 -7.43 22.29
CA LYS A 469 -1.87 -7.96 23.12
C LYS A 469 -2.82 -6.87 23.63
N GLU A 470 -2.31 -5.65 23.81
CA GLU A 470 -3.13 -4.49 24.17
C GLU A 470 -3.99 -4.02 23.00
N ARG A 471 -3.44 -4.04 21.76
CA ARG A 471 -4.15 -3.62 20.55
C ARG A 471 -5.10 -4.70 20.02
N TYR A 472 -4.69 -5.95 20.09
CA TYR A 472 -5.37 -7.13 19.55
C TYR A 472 -5.53 -8.20 20.65
N PRO A 473 -6.54 -8.06 21.54
CA PRO A 473 -6.71 -8.96 22.69
C PRO A 473 -6.93 -10.44 22.31
N GLU A 474 -7.36 -10.70 21.07
CA GLU A 474 -7.56 -12.06 20.52
C GLU A 474 -6.24 -12.76 20.15
N ILE A 475 -5.15 -12.03 20.03
CA ILE A 475 -3.84 -12.62 19.73
C ILE A 475 -3.30 -13.37 20.95
N THR A 476 -3.07 -14.66 20.78
CA THR A 476 -2.70 -15.59 21.85
C THR A 476 -1.18 -15.74 22.02
N ALA A 477 -0.42 -15.60 20.93
CA ALA A 477 1.04 -15.74 20.92
C ALA A 477 1.72 -14.81 19.92
N VAL A 478 2.99 -14.50 20.17
CA VAL A 478 3.92 -13.87 19.22
C VAL A 478 5.11 -14.80 19.07
N ASN A 479 5.27 -15.38 17.90
CA ASN A 479 6.33 -16.32 17.56
C ASN A 479 7.47 -15.58 16.88
N TRP A 480 8.68 -15.73 17.41
CA TRP A 480 9.91 -15.18 16.87
C TRP A 480 10.72 -16.26 16.16
N PRO A 481 11.43 -15.95 15.07
CA PRO A 481 12.32 -16.90 14.44
C PRO A 481 13.48 -17.29 15.40
N GLU A 482 14.00 -18.51 15.24
CA GLU A 482 15.12 -19.04 16.05
C GLU A 482 16.44 -18.34 15.73
#